data_1f6e86c9cd65d48923b1b961b91aa532
#
_entry.id   1f6e86c9cd65d48923b1b961b91aa532
#
_cell.length_a   1.000
_cell.length_b   1.000
_cell.length_c   1.000
_cell.angle_alpha   90.00
_cell.angle_beta   90.00
_cell.angle_gamma   90.00
#
_symmetry.space_group_name_H-M   'P 1'
#
loop_
_entity.id
_entity.type
_entity.pdbx_description
1 polymer ?
#
loop_
_entity_poly.entity_id
_entity_poly.type
_entity_poly.pdbx_seq_one_letter_code
_entity_poly.pdbx_strand_id
1 'polypeptide(L)'
;MSTRRRELTREAARLFAQKGYHGTSIGDIAEAMGVQKGSLYAHIASKEDLLYETMREGADAFHAALDAIPENAPAVDKIRLALRGHLRVVAEQLDVATVFVQEWRYLEGARRDEIVAERRRYEERIRELFREGRELSELRADLDETAAALLLLSAANWAYTWLQPGRDTDEIADRFFALLVDGMRGYSTPA
;
A
#
# COMPACT_ATOMS: atom_id res chain seq x y z
N MET A 1 -6.21 20.13 -3.40
CA MET A 1 -7.56 19.82 -2.85
C MET A 1 -7.95 20.82 -1.76
N SER A 2 -9.24 21.21 -1.64
CA SER A 2 -9.72 22.04 -0.49
C SER A 2 -9.70 21.22 0.80
N THR A 3 -9.61 21.91 1.96
CA THR A 3 -9.64 21.26 3.29
C THR A 3 -10.89 20.38 3.45
N ARG A 4 -12.06 20.88 3.02
CA ARG A 4 -13.33 20.17 3.11
C ARG A 4 -13.36 18.89 2.27
N ARG A 5 -12.74 18.91 1.08
CA ARG A 5 -12.66 17.72 0.24
C ARG A 5 -11.75 16.64 0.84
N ARG A 6 -10.65 17.05 1.50
CA ARG A 6 -9.78 16.10 2.22
C ARG A 6 -10.49 15.45 3.42
N GLU A 7 -11.28 16.20 4.18
CA GLU A 7 -12.09 15.67 5.27
C GLU A 7 -13.10 14.64 4.74
N LEU A 8 -13.76 14.97 3.62
CA LEU A 8 -14.74 14.10 2.97
C LEU A 8 -14.11 12.80 2.47
N THR A 9 -12.96 12.86 1.80
CA THR A 9 -12.22 11.67 1.31
C THR A 9 -11.78 10.81 2.49
N ARG A 10 -11.29 11.40 3.59
CA ARG A 10 -10.89 10.66 4.79
C ARG A 10 -12.07 9.94 5.44
N GLU A 11 -13.20 10.62 5.59
CA GLU A 11 -14.40 10.00 6.19
C GLU A 11 -14.97 8.90 5.29
N ALA A 12 -14.95 9.10 3.97
CA ALA A 12 -15.30 8.08 3.02
C ALA A 12 -14.38 6.84 3.11
N ALA A 13 -13.05 7.05 3.20
CA ALA A 13 -12.08 5.98 3.37
C ALA A 13 -12.38 5.16 4.64
N ARG A 14 -12.66 5.82 5.76
CA ARG A 14 -13.03 5.16 7.02
C ARG A 14 -14.27 4.28 6.87
N LEU A 15 -15.32 4.81 6.26
CA LEU A 15 -16.56 4.06 6.04
C LEU A 15 -16.39 2.91 5.03
N PHE A 16 -15.64 3.14 3.95
CA PHE A 16 -15.33 2.09 2.98
C PHE A 16 -14.52 0.96 3.61
N ALA A 17 -13.53 1.28 4.46
CA ALA A 17 -12.75 0.27 5.17
C ALA A 17 -13.60 -0.56 6.14
N GLN A 18 -14.59 0.07 6.81
CA GLN A 18 -15.42 -0.59 7.82
C GLN A 18 -16.60 -1.38 7.25
N LYS A 19 -17.29 -0.84 6.22
CA LYS A 19 -18.54 -1.38 5.69
C LYS A 19 -18.42 -1.90 4.26
N GLY A 20 -17.25 -1.72 3.62
CA GLY A 20 -17.05 -1.93 2.19
C GLY A 20 -17.62 -0.80 1.32
N TYR A 21 -17.15 -0.71 0.08
CA TYR A 21 -17.64 0.29 -0.87
C TYR A 21 -19.14 0.18 -1.11
N HIS A 22 -19.66 -1.01 -1.40
CA HIS A 22 -21.09 -1.21 -1.65
C HIS A 22 -21.95 -1.00 -0.40
N GLY A 23 -21.44 -1.33 0.79
CA GLY A 23 -22.13 -1.15 2.06
C GLY A 23 -22.21 0.31 2.54
N THR A 24 -21.52 1.24 1.87
CA THR A 24 -21.47 2.67 2.22
C THR A 24 -22.26 3.49 1.21
N SER A 25 -23.19 4.32 1.68
CA SER A 25 -23.93 5.30 0.85
C SER A 25 -23.38 6.72 1.03
N ILE A 26 -23.71 7.62 0.08
CA ILE A 26 -23.45 9.06 0.25
C ILE A 26 -24.22 9.63 1.45
N GLY A 27 -25.35 9.02 1.81
CA GLY A 27 -26.10 9.38 3.02
C GLY A 27 -25.31 9.08 4.30
N ASP A 28 -24.68 7.90 4.38
CA ASP A 28 -23.84 7.53 5.55
C ASP A 28 -22.66 8.48 5.71
N ILE A 29 -22.04 8.89 4.60
CA ILE A 29 -20.92 9.83 4.63
C ILE A 29 -21.40 11.22 5.08
N ALA A 30 -22.55 11.68 4.60
CA ALA A 30 -23.15 12.94 4.99
C ALA A 30 -23.50 12.97 6.49
N GLU A 31 -24.10 11.89 6.99
CA GLU A 31 -24.43 11.71 8.41
C GLU A 31 -23.17 11.75 9.28
N ALA A 32 -22.13 10.98 8.91
CA ALA A 32 -20.87 10.96 9.63
C ALA A 32 -20.17 12.32 9.68
N MET A 33 -20.33 13.12 8.64
CA MET A 33 -19.79 14.49 8.59
C MET A 33 -20.71 15.55 9.23
N GLY A 34 -21.90 15.17 9.69
CA GLY A 34 -22.88 16.10 10.27
C GLY A 34 -23.44 17.13 9.27
N VAL A 35 -23.57 16.75 7.99
CA VAL A 35 -24.06 17.63 6.92
C VAL A 35 -25.23 17.02 6.16
N GLN A 36 -25.96 17.87 5.43
CA GLN A 36 -27.00 17.37 4.56
C GLN A 36 -26.39 16.71 3.31
N LYS A 37 -27.00 15.59 2.84
CA LYS A 37 -26.56 14.86 1.65
C LYS A 37 -26.39 15.76 0.42
N GLY A 38 -27.29 16.74 0.22
CA GLY A 38 -27.22 17.67 -0.90
C GLY A 38 -25.95 18.53 -0.92
N SER A 39 -25.40 18.87 0.26
CA SER A 39 -24.18 19.70 0.35
C SER A 39 -22.92 18.94 -0.10
N LEU A 40 -22.92 17.60 -0.06
CA LEU A 40 -21.78 16.82 -0.53
C LEU A 40 -21.61 16.93 -2.04
N TYR A 41 -22.69 16.99 -2.80
CA TYR A 41 -22.65 17.09 -4.25
C TYR A 41 -22.08 18.43 -4.78
N ALA A 42 -21.88 19.41 -3.90
CA ALA A 42 -21.08 20.61 -4.22
C ALA A 42 -19.56 20.30 -4.29
N HIS A 43 -19.14 19.16 -3.77
CA HIS A 43 -17.72 18.77 -3.65
C HIS A 43 -17.37 17.51 -4.43
N ILE A 44 -18.33 16.65 -4.75
CA ILE A 44 -18.13 15.38 -5.48
C ILE A 44 -19.23 15.17 -6.51
N ALA A 45 -18.90 14.52 -7.62
CA ALA A 45 -19.90 14.12 -8.61
C ALA A 45 -20.53 12.74 -8.26
N SER A 46 -19.76 11.84 -7.63
CA SER A 46 -20.21 10.48 -7.33
C SER A 46 -19.51 9.89 -6.11
N LYS A 47 -20.03 8.77 -5.60
CA LYS A 47 -19.33 7.96 -4.58
C LYS A 47 -18.01 7.38 -5.11
N GLU A 48 -17.98 7.06 -6.41
CA GLU A 48 -16.77 6.56 -7.06
C GLU A 48 -15.64 7.61 -7.08
N ASP A 49 -15.95 8.92 -7.13
CA ASP A 49 -14.93 9.97 -7.02
C ASP A 49 -14.17 9.86 -5.70
N LEU A 50 -14.89 9.59 -4.59
CA LEU A 50 -14.28 9.43 -3.28
C LEU A 50 -13.44 8.16 -3.21
N LEU A 51 -13.92 7.06 -3.81
CA LEU A 51 -13.13 5.83 -3.90
C LEU A 51 -11.85 6.06 -4.69
N TYR A 52 -11.95 6.69 -5.86
CA TYR A 52 -10.78 6.99 -6.69
C TYR A 52 -9.78 7.90 -5.98
N GLU A 53 -10.23 8.95 -5.28
CA GLU A 53 -9.35 9.83 -4.51
C GLU A 53 -8.66 9.10 -3.35
N THR A 54 -9.39 8.24 -2.63
CA THR A 54 -8.81 7.39 -1.59
C THR A 54 -7.73 6.46 -2.18
N MET A 55 -7.99 5.86 -3.35
CA MET A 55 -7.03 5.03 -4.05
C MET A 55 -5.78 5.79 -4.48
N ARG A 56 -5.95 7.03 -4.97
CA ARG A 56 -4.83 7.91 -5.34
C ARG A 56 -3.98 8.25 -4.12
N GLU A 57 -4.61 8.64 -3.00
CA GLU A 57 -3.92 8.93 -1.75
C GLU A 57 -3.10 7.72 -1.28
N GLY A 58 -3.67 6.52 -1.34
CA GLY A 58 -2.96 5.27 -1.02
C GLY A 58 -1.77 5.01 -1.96
N ALA A 59 -1.98 5.12 -3.27
CA ALA A 59 -0.90 4.94 -4.25
C ALA A 59 0.25 5.93 -4.00
N ASP A 60 -0.07 7.22 -3.82
CA ASP A 60 0.91 8.27 -3.57
C ASP A 60 1.71 8.00 -2.27
N ALA A 61 1.04 7.54 -1.20
CA ALA A 61 1.71 7.21 0.06
C ALA A 61 2.69 6.03 -0.09
N PHE A 62 2.28 4.95 -0.76
CA PHE A 62 3.16 3.80 -1.01
C PHE A 62 4.34 4.16 -1.92
N HIS A 63 4.14 4.94 -2.97
CA HIS A 63 5.24 5.39 -3.84
C HIS A 63 6.19 6.32 -3.10
N ALA A 64 5.68 7.28 -2.32
CA ALA A 64 6.51 8.17 -1.51
C ALA A 64 7.39 7.42 -0.51
N ALA A 65 6.89 6.32 0.07
CA ALA A 65 7.69 5.47 0.95
C ALA A 65 8.88 4.81 0.23
N LEU A 66 8.71 4.41 -1.03
CA LEU A 66 9.82 3.91 -1.87
C LEU A 66 10.77 5.03 -2.31
N ASP A 67 10.26 6.21 -2.61
CA ASP A 67 11.07 7.37 -3.02
C ASP A 67 11.98 7.88 -1.90
N ALA A 68 11.61 7.60 -0.64
CA ALA A 68 12.41 7.94 0.53
C ALA A 68 13.61 7.01 0.77
N ILE A 69 13.75 5.92 0.03
CA ILE A 69 14.86 4.97 0.17
C ILE A 69 16.14 5.60 -0.42
N PRO A 70 17.25 5.64 0.35
CA PRO A 70 18.51 6.17 -0.17
C PRO A 70 19.02 5.36 -1.38
N GLU A 71 19.35 6.05 -2.48
CA GLU A 71 19.84 5.40 -3.70
C GLU A 71 21.13 4.61 -3.50
N ASN A 72 22.01 5.09 -2.62
CA ASN A 72 23.32 4.49 -2.32
C ASN A 72 23.29 3.40 -1.24
N ALA A 73 22.13 3.02 -0.73
CA ALA A 73 22.02 1.92 0.23
C ALA A 73 22.30 0.57 -0.46
N PRO A 74 22.86 -0.44 0.24
CA PRO A 74 22.93 -1.81 -0.26
C PRO A 74 21.55 -2.31 -0.70
N ALA A 75 21.49 -3.16 -1.72
CA ALA A 75 20.22 -3.62 -2.29
C ALA A 75 19.36 -4.38 -1.25
N VAL A 76 20.01 -5.20 -0.42
CA VAL A 76 19.34 -5.91 0.70
C VAL A 76 18.76 -4.94 1.72
N ASP A 77 19.45 -3.82 2.02
CA ASP A 77 18.93 -2.77 2.89
C ASP A 77 17.77 -2.00 2.26
N LYS A 78 17.80 -1.74 0.94
CA LYS A 78 16.69 -1.13 0.21
C LYS A 78 15.41 -1.98 0.31
N ILE A 79 15.52 -3.31 0.17
CA ILE A 79 14.38 -4.23 0.34
C ILE A 79 13.80 -4.15 1.76
N ARG A 80 14.68 -4.11 2.78
CA ARG A 80 14.26 -3.93 4.17
C ARG A 80 13.55 -2.60 4.39
N LEU A 81 14.10 -1.51 3.87
CA LEU A 81 13.51 -0.18 3.95
C LEU A 81 12.17 -0.10 3.22
N ALA A 82 12.05 -0.77 2.07
CA ALA A 82 10.79 -0.86 1.34
C ALA A 82 9.70 -1.55 2.18
N LEU A 83 10.02 -2.65 2.86
CA LEU A 83 9.08 -3.34 3.74
C LEU A 83 8.71 -2.49 4.96
N ARG A 84 9.68 -1.80 5.59
CA ARG A 84 9.41 -0.86 6.69
C ARG A 84 8.48 0.27 6.24
N GLY A 85 8.79 0.90 5.10
CA GLY A 85 7.97 1.97 4.52
C GLY A 85 6.55 1.49 4.22
N HIS A 86 6.39 0.30 3.65
CA HIS A 86 5.08 -0.29 3.37
C HIS A 86 4.26 -0.49 4.64
N LEU A 87 4.81 -1.14 5.67
CA LEU A 87 4.10 -1.38 6.93
C LEU A 87 3.79 -0.08 7.67
N ARG A 88 4.66 0.93 7.57
CA ARG A 88 4.41 2.26 8.15
C ARG A 88 3.21 2.94 7.48
N VAL A 89 3.13 2.91 6.14
CA VAL A 89 1.95 3.44 5.42
C VAL A 89 0.68 2.73 5.87
N VAL A 90 0.70 1.40 6.00
CA VAL A 90 -0.45 0.64 6.49
C VAL A 90 -0.83 1.06 7.91
N ALA A 91 0.13 1.25 8.81
CA ALA A 91 -0.13 1.62 10.20
C ALA A 91 -0.66 3.06 10.36
N GLU A 92 -0.10 4.01 9.61
CA GLU A 92 -0.43 5.43 9.70
C GLU A 92 -1.73 5.78 8.95
N GLN A 93 -2.06 5.00 7.92
CA GLN A 93 -3.21 5.24 7.03
C GLN A 93 -4.04 3.96 6.83
N LEU A 94 -4.39 3.29 7.92
CA LEU A 94 -5.01 1.96 7.91
C LEU A 94 -6.26 1.90 7.04
N ASP A 95 -7.15 2.89 7.14
CA ASP A 95 -8.39 2.94 6.37
C ASP A 95 -8.09 3.07 4.86
N VAL A 96 -7.18 3.98 4.50
CA VAL A 96 -6.76 4.20 3.10
C VAL A 96 -6.08 2.95 2.54
N ALA A 97 -5.16 2.34 3.30
CA ALA A 97 -4.47 1.12 2.90
C ALA A 97 -5.45 -0.06 2.72
N THR A 98 -6.41 -0.21 3.63
CA THR A 98 -7.47 -1.23 3.54
C THR A 98 -8.27 -1.06 2.25
N VAL A 99 -8.76 0.16 1.98
CA VAL A 99 -9.51 0.48 0.76
C VAL A 99 -8.66 0.23 -0.48
N PHE A 100 -7.39 0.68 -0.49
CA PHE A 100 -6.47 0.50 -1.61
C PHE A 100 -6.23 -0.98 -1.96
N VAL A 101 -6.16 -1.85 -0.95
CA VAL A 101 -5.94 -3.29 -1.16
C VAL A 101 -7.22 -4.00 -1.61
N GLN A 102 -8.37 -3.67 -1.01
CA GLN A 102 -9.59 -4.45 -1.17
C GLN A 102 -10.54 -3.93 -2.24
N GLU A 103 -10.75 -2.61 -2.36
CA GLU A 103 -11.91 -2.03 -3.03
C GLU A 103 -11.63 -1.55 -4.47
N TRP A 104 -10.39 -1.61 -4.97
CA TRP A 104 -9.98 -1.13 -6.30
C TRP A 104 -10.80 -1.72 -7.47
N ARG A 105 -11.33 -2.92 -7.29
CA ARG A 105 -12.14 -3.63 -8.28
C ARG A 105 -13.48 -2.97 -8.59
N TYR A 106 -13.89 -2.04 -7.75
CA TYR A 106 -15.14 -1.28 -7.89
C TYR A 106 -14.96 0.06 -8.63
N LEU A 107 -13.76 0.40 -9.00
CA LEU A 107 -13.52 1.47 -9.98
C LEU A 107 -13.79 0.96 -11.38
N GLU A 108 -14.22 1.86 -12.26
CA GLU A 108 -14.54 1.55 -13.64
C GLU A 108 -13.71 2.38 -14.65
N GLY A 109 -13.62 1.90 -15.88
CA GLY A 109 -12.98 2.60 -17.00
C GLY A 109 -11.58 3.10 -16.70
N ALA A 110 -11.28 4.31 -17.14
CA ALA A 110 -9.94 4.91 -17.03
C ALA A 110 -9.42 5.03 -15.59
N ARG A 111 -10.30 5.24 -14.61
CA ARG A 111 -9.91 5.31 -13.20
C ARG A 111 -9.36 3.99 -12.69
N ARG A 112 -10.04 2.89 -13.04
CA ARG A 112 -9.57 1.55 -12.71
C ARG A 112 -8.23 1.25 -13.37
N ASP A 113 -8.12 1.57 -14.66
CA ASP A 113 -6.90 1.32 -15.43
C ASP A 113 -5.71 2.08 -14.83
N GLU A 114 -5.91 3.33 -14.41
CA GLU A 114 -4.90 4.13 -13.74
C GLU A 114 -4.46 3.49 -12.42
N ILE A 115 -5.38 3.12 -11.53
CA ILE A 115 -5.03 2.50 -10.25
C ILE A 115 -4.34 1.15 -10.44
N VAL A 116 -4.77 0.35 -11.42
CA VAL A 116 -4.09 -0.90 -11.78
C VAL A 116 -2.67 -0.63 -12.27
N ALA A 117 -2.47 0.42 -13.07
CA ALA A 117 -1.13 0.82 -13.52
C ALA A 117 -0.22 1.24 -12.35
N GLU A 118 -0.75 2.02 -11.38
CA GLU A 118 0.00 2.41 -10.17
C GLU A 118 0.41 1.18 -9.33
N ARG A 119 -0.49 0.24 -9.13
CA ARG A 119 -0.21 -1.02 -8.42
C ARG A 119 0.88 -1.83 -9.10
N ARG A 120 0.82 -1.96 -10.44
CA ARG A 120 1.85 -2.65 -11.24
C ARG A 120 3.20 -1.93 -11.16
N ARG A 121 3.20 -0.60 -11.21
CA ARG A 121 4.42 0.21 -11.06
C ARG A 121 5.07 -0.01 -9.69
N TYR A 122 4.28 -0.02 -8.63
CA TYR A 122 4.77 -0.30 -7.29
C TYR A 122 5.39 -1.70 -7.18
N GLU A 123 4.69 -2.73 -7.69
CA GLU A 123 5.20 -4.12 -7.73
C GLU A 123 6.51 -4.22 -8.53
N GLU A 124 6.60 -3.55 -9.70
CA GLU A 124 7.82 -3.54 -10.51
C GLU A 124 8.99 -2.90 -9.76
N ARG A 125 8.78 -1.79 -9.08
CA ARG A 125 9.83 -1.16 -8.26
C ARG A 125 10.35 -2.09 -7.16
N ILE A 126 9.46 -2.84 -6.49
CA ILE A 126 9.88 -3.86 -5.52
C ILE A 126 10.68 -4.96 -6.20
N ARG A 127 10.25 -5.42 -7.38
CA ARG A 127 10.96 -6.45 -8.15
C ARG A 127 12.36 -5.99 -8.57
N GLU A 128 12.50 -4.73 -8.95
CA GLU A 128 13.79 -4.12 -9.29
C GLU A 128 14.78 -4.16 -8.12
N LEU A 129 14.34 -3.96 -6.88
CA LEU A 129 15.21 -4.09 -5.70
C LEU A 129 15.75 -5.52 -5.54
N PHE A 130 14.94 -6.53 -5.78
CA PHE A 130 15.40 -7.93 -5.75
C PHE A 130 16.35 -8.24 -6.90
N ARG A 131 16.11 -7.71 -8.10
CA ARG A 131 16.99 -7.82 -9.26
C ARG A 131 18.35 -7.19 -8.97
N GLU A 132 18.37 -5.96 -8.44
CA GLU A 132 19.60 -5.29 -8.02
C GLU A 132 20.39 -6.14 -7.02
N GLY A 133 19.74 -6.67 -5.99
CA GLY A 133 20.39 -7.53 -4.99
C GLY A 133 21.00 -8.81 -5.58
N ARG A 134 20.35 -9.41 -6.56
CA ARG A 134 20.89 -10.57 -7.29
C ARG A 134 22.10 -10.18 -8.17
N GLU A 135 22.00 -9.09 -8.90
CA GLU A 135 23.08 -8.60 -9.79
C GLU A 135 24.34 -8.20 -9.01
N LEU A 136 24.17 -7.63 -7.82
CA LEU A 136 25.25 -7.27 -6.91
C LEU A 136 25.77 -8.47 -6.07
N SER A 137 25.24 -9.67 -6.28
CA SER A 137 25.56 -10.87 -5.51
C SER A 137 25.29 -10.76 -3.99
N GLU A 138 24.41 -9.84 -3.59
CA GLU A 138 23.89 -9.73 -2.23
C GLU A 138 22.81 -10.80 -1.94
N LEU A 139 22.17 -11.30 -3.00
CA LEU A 139 21.17 -12.37 -2.97
C LEU A 139 21.63 -13.53 -3.85
N ARG A 140 21.01 -14.71 -3.66
CA ARG A 140 21.34 -15.92 -4.43
C ARG A 140 21.15 -15.69 -5.95
N ALA A 141 22.03 -16.25 -6.76
CA ALA A 141 22.04 -16.03 -8.21
C ALA A 141 20.81 -16.60 -8.94
N ASP A 142 20.18 -17.66 -8.38
CA ASP A 142 18.98 -18.31 -8.90
C ASP A 142 17.67 -17.78 -8.31
N LEU A 143 17.69 -16.59 -7.66
CA LEU A 143 16.50 -15.98 -7.11
C LEU A 143 15.51 -15.60 -8.22
N ASP A 144 14.27 -16.07 -8.07
CA ASP A 144 13.13 -15.56 -8.85
C ASP A 144 12.63 -14.26 -8.21
N GLU A 145 13.05 -13.12 -8.78
CA GLU A 145 12.69 -11.80 -8.28
C GLU A 145 11.19 -11.51 -8.32
N THR A 146 10.46 -12.15 -9.25
CA THR A 146 8.99 -12.01 -9.32
C THR A 146 8.33 -12.73 -8.15
N ALA A 147 8.74 -13.97 -7.87
CA ALA A 147 8.24 -14.71 -6.73
C ALA A 147 8.61 -14.04 -5.41
N ALA A 148 9.82 -13.48 -5.29
CA ALA A 148 10.28 -12.77 -4.10
C ALA A 148 9.46 -11.49 -3.83
N ALA A 149 9.22 -10.68 -4.87
CA ALA A 149 8.39 -9.48 -4.78
C ALA A 149 6.95 -9.81 -4.40
N LEU A 150 6.35 -10.82 -5.03
CA LEU A 150 5.00 -11.28 -4.71
C LEU A 150 4.89 -11.79 -3.28
N LEU A 151 5.88 -12.55 -2.79
CA LEU A 151 5.89 -13.05 -1.42
C LEU A 151 5.95 -11.91 -0.41
N LEU A 152 6.86 -10.94 -0.61
CA LEU A 152 6.99 -9.75 0.24
C LEU A 152 5.69 -8.96 0.26
N LEU A 153 5.13 -8.65 -0.92
CA LEU A 153 3.89 -7.87 -1.02
C LEU A 153 2.68 -8.62 -0.49
N SER A 154 2.60 -9.93 -0.63
CA SER A 154 1.53 -10.74 -0.05
C SER A 154 1.52 -10.65 1.47
N ALA A 155 2.70 -10.76 2.11
CA ALA A 155 2.84 -10.62 3.55
C ALA A 155 2.54 -9.19 4.01
N ALA A 156 3.06 -8.17 3.31
CA ALA A 156 2.91 -6.77 3.66
C ALA A 156 1.47 -6.26 3.43
N ASN A 157 0.85 -6.60 2.31
CA ASN A 157 -0.53 -6.21 2.02
C ASN A 157 -1.54 -6.80 3.02
N TRP A 158 -1.27 -7.98 3.58
CA TRP A 158 -2.17 -8.59 4.57
C TRP A 158 -2.10 -7.92 5.95
N ALA A 159 -1.14 -7.01 6.16
CA ALA A 159 -0.92 -6.32 7.43
C ALA A 159 -2.15 -5.56 7.94
N TYR A 160 -2.98 -5.01 7.04
CA TYR A 160 -4.22 -4.32 7.43
C TYR A 160 -5.18 -5.16 8.28
N THR A 161 -5.07 -6.50 8.25
CA THR A 161 -5.95 -7.40 9.01
C THR A 161 -5.52 -7.61 10.46
N TRP A 162 -4.23 -7.50 10.76
CA TRP A 162 -3.67 -7.85 12.07
C TRP A 162 -2.82 -6.73 12.71
N LEU A 163 -2.43 -5.72 11.94
CA LEU A 163 -1.64 -4.62 12.46
C LEU A 163 -2.50 -3.74 13.37
N GLN A 164 -2.09 -3.61 14.62
CA GLN A 164 -2.78 -2.78 15.60
C GLN A 164 -2.08 -1.43 15.77
N PRO A 165 -2.83 -0.34 16.04
CA PRO A 165 -2.23 0.95 16.35
C PRO A 165 -1.22 0.85 17.50
N GLY A 166 -0.11 1.59 17.38
CA GLY A 166 0.94 1.64 18.41
C GLY A 166 1.94 0.48 18.39
N ARG A 167 1.82 -0.46 17.44
CA ARG A 167 2.87 -1.47 17.22
C ARG A 167 4.09 -0.85 16.55
N ASP A 168 5.27 -1.31 16.95
CA ASP A 168 6.53 -0.97 16.27
C ASP A 168 6.58 -1.68 14.91
N THR A 169 6.26 -0.92 13.86
CA THR A 169 6.22 -1.43 12.48
C THR A 169 7.61 -1.73 11.95
N ASP A 170 8.63 -1.03 12.42
CA ASP A 170 10.01 -1.25 12.00
C ASP A 170 10.54 -2.57 12.57
N GLU A 171 10.25 -2.88 13.84
CA GLU A 171 10.58 -4.18 14.43
C GLU A 171 9.87 -5.34 13.71
N ILE A 172 8.59 -5.17 13.39
CA ILE A 172 7.83 -6.20 12.65
C ILE A 172 8.42 -6.40 11.24
N ALA A 173 8.71 -5.31 10.53
CA ALA A 173 9.33 -5.36 9.21
C ALA A 173 10.68 -6.09 9.25
N ASP A 174 11.51 -5.80 10.24
CA ASP A 174 12.82 -6.43 10.38
C ASP A 174 12.71 -7.94 10.63
N ARG A 175 11.75 -8.36 11.43
CA ARG A 175 11.49 -9.80 11.67
C ARG A 175 11.01 -10.50 10.40
N PHE A 176 10.09 -9.88 9.65
CA PHE A 176 9.62 -10.41 8.36
C PHE A 176 10.75 -10.46 7.34
N PHE A 177 11.53 -9.38 7.27
CA PHE A 177 12.67 -9.30 6.39
C PHE A 177 13.71 -10.39 6.68
N ALA A 178 14.07 -10.61 7.94
CA ALA A 178 15.01 -11.68 8.33
C ALA A 178 14.52 -13.05 7.86
N LEU A 179 13.25 -13.37 8.07
CA LEU A 179 12.65 -14.64 7.62
C LEU A 179 12.68 -14.79 6.08
N LEU A 180 12.39 -13.70 5.35
CA LEU A 180 12.40 -13.71 3.89
C LEU A 180 13.83 -13.84 3.33
N VAL A 181 14.76 -13.03 3.84
CA VAL A 181 16.13 -12.93 3.31
C VAL A 181 16.97 -14.15 3.67
N ASP A 182 16.83 -14.72 4.85
CA ASP A 182 17.55 -15.93 5.22
C ASP A 182 17.20 -17.10 4.28
N GLY A 183 15.94 -17.20 3.85
CA GLY A 183 15.52 -18.15 2.81
C GLY A 183 16.00 -17.80 1.38
N MET A 184 16.37 -16.53 1.13
CA MET A 184 16.82 -16.04 -0.18
C MET A 184 18.35 -15.95 -0.30
N ARG A 185 19.09 -16.06 0.78
CA ARG A 185 20.56 -16.16 0.78
C ARG A 185 20.96 -17.53 0.28
N GLY A 186 22.01 -17.59 -0.52
CA GLY A 186 22.57 -18.87 -0.97
C GLY A 186 23.02 -19.69 0.22
N TYR A 187 22.64 -20.97 0.25
CA TYR A 187 23.29 -21.93 1.13
C TYR A 187 24.71 -22.15 0.61
N SER A 188 25.72 -21.74 1.40
CA SER A 188 27.07 -22.26 1.20
C SER A 188 27.01 -23.74 1.58
N THR A 189 26.97 -24.64 0.59
CA THR A 189 27.17 -26.07 0.85
C THR A 189 28.55 -26.21 1.49
N PRO A 190 28.68 -26.75 2.72
CA PRO A 190 30.00 -27.06 3.24
C PRO A 190 30.69 -28.03 2.29
N ALA A 191 31.92 -27.71 1.90
CA ALA A 191 32.77 -28.55 1.07
C ALA A 191 33.08 -29.88 1.76
#